data_83d3bafde66c81d315994211988f95b9
#
_entry.id   83d3bafde66c81d315994211988f95b9
#
_cell.length_a   1.000
_cell.length_b   1.000
_cell.length_c   1.000
_cell.angle_alpha   90.00
_cell.angle_beta   90.00
_cell.angle_gamma   90.00
#
_symmetry.space_group_name_H-M   'P 1'
#
loop_
_entity.id
_entity.type
_entity.pdbx_description
1 polymer ?
#
loop_
_entity_poly.entity_id
_entity_poly.type
_entity_poly.pdbx_seq_one_letter_code
_entity_poly.pdbx_strand_id
1 'polypeptide(L)'
;MKNLKELEQKCLELGKEIEALKKQSEKEEFTYPIYCKFKDSSLVVKFTDLHTGEVVVNNKDYNIGVKSTTWRTHIDSDVWQQLDVCKKTGFFNSQLVWCWDDTETHVRQLKFYDVKNKCSYQFDGNKNGYYHRNYAPFEGNYPDWALEAFKTLER
;
A
#
# COMPACT_ATOMS: atom_id res chain seq x y z
N MET A 1 23.59 -34.60 36.73
CA MET A 1 22.26 -34.07 36.37
C MET A 1 22.14 -32.57 36.35
N LYS A 2 23.21 -31.84 36.63
CA LYS A 2 23.27 -30.40 36.37
C LYS A 2 23.07 -30.06 34.90
N ASN A 3 23.45 -30.97 33.99
CA ASN A 3 23.45 -30.68 32.53
C ASN A 3 22.07 -30.53 31.89
N LEU A 4 21.03 -31.19 32.42
CA LEU A 4 19.69 -31.13 31.85
C LEU A 4 19.04 -29.74 32.08
N LYS A 5 19.14 -29.21 33.25
CA LYS A 5 18.64 -27.88 33.62
C LYS A 5 19.38 -26.78 32.85
N GLU A 6 20.67 -26.92 32.67
CA GLU A 6 21.49 -25.97 31.92
C GLU A 6 21.13 -26.00 30.43
N LEU A 7 20.88 -27.17 29.85
CA LEU A 7 20.45 -27.34 28.48
C LEU A 7 19.05 -26.77 28.27
N GLU A 8 18.13 -27.02 29.18
CA GLU A 8 16.77 -26.44 29.13
C GLU A 8 16.82 -24.92 29.17
N GLN A 9 17.65 -24.36 30.03
CA GLN A 9 17.85 -22.92 30.14
C GLN A 9 18.44 -22.31 28.84
N LYS A 10 19.44 -22.97 28.28
CA LYS A 10 20.03 -22.55 26.99
C LYS A 10 19.03 -22.63 25.83
N CYS A 11 18.20 -23.66 25.78
CA CYS A 11 17.14 -23.78 24.77
C CYS A 11 16.12 -22.64 24.88
N LEU A 12 15.75 -22.27 26.12
CA LEU A 12 14.82 -21.16 26.38
C LEU A 12 15.41 -19.82 25.92
N GLU A 13 16.68 -19.57 26.25
CA GLU A 13 17.40 -18.36 25.84
C GLU A 13 17.54 -18.25 24.32
N LEU A 14 17.91 -19.36 23.65
CA LEU A 14 18.00 -19.41 22.20
C LEU A 14 16.65 -19.17 21.52
N GLY A 15 15.57 -19.72 22.07
CA GLY A 15 14.22 -19.45 21.59
C GLY A 15 13.85 -17.97 21.62
N LYS A 16 14.19 -17.27 22.72
CA LYS A 16 13.99 -15.83 22.85
C LYS A 16 14.83 -15.02 21.87
N GLU A 17 16.08 -15.40 21.66
CA GLU A 17 16.96 -14.75 20.67
C GLU A 17 16.44 -14.93 19.26
N ILE A 18 15.97 -16.12 18.91
CA ILE A 18 15.38 -16.41 17.59
C ILE A 18 14.13 -15.54 17.35
N GLU A 19 13.24 -15.40 18.34
CA GLU A 19 12.07 -14.55 18.23
C GLU A 19 12.44 -13.08 18.07
N ALA A 20 13.42 -12.61 18.81
CA ALA A 20 13.91 -11.23 18.69
C ALA A 20 14.52 -10.97 17.31
N LEU A 21 15.30 -11.91 16.78
CA LEU A 21 15.88 -11.81 15.44
C LEU A 21 14.80 -11.86 14.35
N LYS A 22 13.78 -12.69 14.50
CA LYS A 22 12.66 -12.75 13.55
C LYS A 22 11.89 -11.42 13.52
N LYS A 23 11.60 -10.84 14.67
CA LYS A 23 10.95 -9.52 14.74
C LYS A 23 11.80 -8.43 14.13
N GLN A 24 13.10 -8.45 14.35
CA GLN A 24 14.03 -7.50 13.75
C GLN A 24 14.13 -7.70 12.24
N SER A 25 14.19 -8.93 11.77
CA SER A 25 14.19 -9.28 10.35
C SER A 25 12.89 -8.85 9.66
N GLU A 26 11.73 -9.06 10.28
CA GLU A 26 10.45 -8.58 9.77
C GLU A 26 10.41 -7.07 9.62
N LYS A 27 10.99 -6.32 10.56
CA LYS A 27 11.14 -4.86 10.49
C LYS A 27 12.09 -4.42 9.39
N GLU A 28 13.14 -5.19 9.10
CA GLU A 28 14.13 -4.92 8.06
C GLU A 28 13.66 -5.30 6.65
N GLU A 29 12.59 -6.10 6.52
CA GLU A 29 12.04 -6.52 5.23
C GLU A 29 11.32 -5.42 4.46
N PHE A 30 10.98 -4.30 5.09
CA PHE A 30 10.32 -3.19 4.42
C PHE A 30 11.30 -2.41 3.55
N THR A 31 11.08 -2.46 2.25
CA THR A 31 11.82 -1.64 1.29
C THR A 31 11.00 -0.39 0.97
N TYR A 32 11.49 0.75 1.43
CA TYR A 32 10.82 2.02 1.20
C TYR A 32 11.07 2.57 -0.21
N PRO A 33 10.11 3.32 -0.78
CA PRO A 33 8.82 3.69 -0.18
C PRO A 33 7.80 2.56 -0.20
N ILE A 34 6.89 2.56 0.77
CA ILE A 34 5.73 1.67 0.78
C ILE A 34 4.44 2.47 0.85
N TYR A 35 3.39 1.93 0.27
CA TYR A 35 2.07 2.55 0.23
C TYR A 35 1.13 1.78 1.16
N CYS A 36 0.52 2.48 2.10
CA CYS A 36 -0.41 1.86 3.04
C CYS A 36 -1.75 2.60 3.05
N LYS A 37 -2.83 1.83 2.99
CA LYS A 37 -4.19 2.33 3.11
C LYS A 37 -4.63 2.25 4.57
N PHE A 38 -5.19 3.32 5.10
CA PHE A 38 -5.77 3.33 6.43
C PHE A 38 -7.09 2.54 6.43
N LYS A 39 -7.29 1.72 7.46
CA LYS A 39 -8.48 0.89 7.60
C LYS A 39 -9.76 1.74 7.59
N ASP A 40 -10.78 1.26 6.86
CA ASP A 40 -12.08 1.92 6.73
C ASP A 40 -12.03 3.37 6.23
N SER A 41 -10.97 3.73 5.53
CA SER A 41 -10.76 5.06 4.96
C SER A 41 -10.21 4.95 3.53
N SER A 42 -10.35 6.04 2.78
CA SER A 42 -9.68 6.18 1.49
C SER A 42 -8.21 6.62 1.61
N LEU A 43 -7.78 7.01 2.80
CA LEU A 43 -6.45 7.55 3.03
C LEU A 43 -5.35 6.56 2.65
N VAL A 44 -4.48 6.95 1.74
CA VAL A 44 -3.24 6.21 1.43
C VAL A 44 -2.06 7.13 1.69
N VAL A 45 -1.08 6.61 2.43
CA VAL A 45 0.15 7.31 2.75
C VAL A 45 1.32 6.55 2.13
N LYS A 46 2.17 7.29 1.43
CA LYS A 46 3.45 6.80 0.94
C LYS A 46 4.48 6.99 2.04
N PHE A 47 4.86 5.91 2.71
CA PHE A 47 5.85 5.94 3.78
C PHE A 47 7.26 5.87 3.21
N THR A 48 8.11 6.76 3.66
CA THR A 48 9.55 6.77 3.34
C THR A 48 10.39 6.21 4.48
N ASP A 49 9.81 6.09 5.67
CA ASP A 49 10.35 5.36 6.81
C ASP A 49 9.19 4.93 7.73
N LEU A 50 9.50 4.44 8.93
CA LEU A 50 8.53 3.90 9.87
C LEU A 50 7.39 4.87 10.23
N HIS A 51 7.67 6.16 10.30
CA HIS A 51 6.71 7.18 10.75
C HIS A 51 6.54 8.34 9.77
N THR A 52 7.42 8.48 8.80
CA THR A 52 7.44 9.58 7.85
C THR A 52 6.70 9.20 6.58
N GLY A 53 5.74 9.99 6.19
CA GLY A 53 4.99 9.73 4.99
C GLY A 53 4.27 10.95 4.42
N GLU A 54 3.81 10.81 3.20
CA GLU A 54 3.06 11.80 2.44
C GLU A 54 1.74 11.22 1.97
N VAL A 55 0.66 11.97 2.11
CA VAL A 55 -0.66 11.57 1.64
C VAL A 55 -0.70 11.55 0.11
N VAL A 56 -1.02 10.39 -0.45
CA VAL A 56 -1.14 10.18 -1.91
C VAL A 56 -2.57 9.90 -2.36
N VAL A 57 -3.46 9.51 -1.44
CA VAL A 57 -4.91 9.50 -1.63
C VAL A 57 -5.54 10.20 -0.44
N ASN A 58 -6.34 11.21 -0.72
CA ASN A 58 -6.96 12.05 0.31
C ASN A 58 -8.16 11.36 1.00
N ASN A 59 -8.55 11.92 2.14
CA ASN A 59 -9.79 11.61 2.82
C ASN A 59 -10.41 12.90 3.36
N LYS A 60 -11.36 12.79 4.28
CA LYS A 60 -12.03 13.96 4.89
C LYS A 60 -11.07 14.87 5.66
N ASP A 61 -10.04 14.28 6.27
CA ASP A 61 -9.18 14.97 7.23
C ASP A 61 -7.85 15.41 6.62
N TYR A 62 -7.40 14.73 5.55
CA TYR A 62 -6.09 14.96 4.95
C TYR A 62 -6.20 15.13 3.43
N ASN A 63 -5.60 16.21 2.94
CA ASN A 63 -5.44 16.46 1.50
C ASN A 63 -4.17 15.80 0.96
N ILE A 64 -4.14 15.56 -0.35
CA ILE A 64 -2.95 15.09 -1.04
C ILE A 64 -1.79 16.07 -0.83
N GLY A 65 -0.60 15.52 -0.56
CA GLY A 65 0.61 16.29 -0.33
C GLY A 65 0.91 16.60 1.13
N VAL A 66 -0.02 16.30 2.06
CA VAL A 66 0.24 16.48 3.50
C VAL A 66 1.36 15.53 3.93
N LYS A 67 2.39 16.09 4.53
CA LYS A 67 3.55 15.34 5.03
C LYS A 67 3.55 15.33 6.56
N SER A 68 3.92 14.21 7.13
CA SER A 68 4.08 14.09 8.59
C SER A 68 5.24 13.14 8.92
N THR A 69 5.87 13.41 10.05
CA THR A 69 6.91 12.55 10.64
C THR A 69 6.40 11.78 11.86
N THR A 70 5.12 11.89 12.16
CA THR A 70 4.49 11.32 13.36
C THR A 70 3.30 10.42 13.02
N TRP A 71 3.29 9.82 11.84
CA TRP A 71 2.29 8.83 11.50
C TRP A 71 2.34 7.63 12.45
N ARG A 72 1.19 7.08 12.74
CA ARG A 72 1.10 5.79 13.39
C ARG A 72 1.86 4.77 12.55
N THR A 73 2.62 3.88 13.20
CA THR A 73 3.46 2.94 12.45
C THR A 73 2.68 2.14 11.42
N HIS A 74 3.20 2.09 10.21
CA HIS A 74 2.63 1.29 9.10
C HIS A 74 2.75 -0.22 9.32
N ILE A 75 3.53 -0.68 10.29
CA ILE A 75 3.61 -2.10 10.65
C ILE A 75 2.45 -2.57 11.53
N ASP A 76 1.62 -1.66 12.02
CA ASP A 76 0.39 -2.02 12.73
C ASP A 76 -0.66 -2.50 11.72
N SER A 77 -0.72 -3.81 11.50
CA SER A 77 -1.61 -4.44 10.55
C SER A 77 -3.11 -4.27 10.86
N ASP A 78 -3.45 -3.86 12.08
CA ASP A 78 -4.84 -3.59 12.46
C ASP A 78 -5.31 -2.24 11.95
N VAL A 79 -4.38 -1.33 11.64
CA VAL A 79 -4.67 0.04 11.22
C VAL A 79 -4.33 0.28 9.76
N TRP A 80 -3.23 -0.29 9.29
CA TRP A 80 -2.71 -0.08 7.95
C TRP A 80 -2.73 -1.35 7.11
N GLN A 81 -3.14 -1.21 5.87
CA GLN A 81 -3.07 -2.25 4.84
C GLN A 81 -2.04 -1.84 3.80
N GLN A 82 -0.98 -2.63 3.67
CA GLN A 82 0.03 -2.39 2.64
C GLN A 82 -0.52 -2.72 1.25
N LEU A 83 -0.28 -1.84 0.29
CA LEU A 83 -0.69 -2.00 -1.11
C LEU A 83 0.48 -2.48 -1.95
N ASP A 84 0.21 -3.38 -2.89
CA ASP A 84 1.20 -3.82 -3.87
C ASP A 84 1.56 -2.67 -4.82
N VAL A 85 2.81 -2.66 -5.27
CA VAL A 85 3.33 -1.64 -6.20
C VAL A 85 3.90 -2.32 -7.43
N CYS A 86 3.55 -1.81 -8.60
CA CYS A 86 4.16 -2.23 -9.85
C CYS A 86 5.57 -1.63 -9.97
N LYS A 87 6.60 -2.45 -9.95
CA LYS A 87 7.99 -2.00 -10.01
C LYS A 87 8.33 -1.22 -11.27
N LYS A 88 7.70 -1.57 -12.38
CA LYS A 88 7.96 -0.95 -13.68
C LYS A 88 7.38 0.46 -13.78
N THR A 89 6.16 0.67 -13.29
CA THR A 89 5.43 1.93 -13.41
C THR A 89 5.46 2.78 -12.15
N GLY A 90 5.70 2.16 -10.99
CA GLY A 90 5.58 2.81 -9.70
C GLY A 90 4.14 2.96 -9.20
N PHE A 91 3.14 2.46 -9.92
CA PHE A 91 1.75 2.54 -9.50
C PHE A 91 1.47 1.57 -8.35
N PHE A 92 0.77 2.03 -7.32
CA PHE A 92 0.26 1.16 -6.26
C PHE A 92 -1.10 0.56 -6.68
N ASN A 93 -1.43 -0.56 -6.09
CA ASN A 93 -2.66 -1.28 -6.43
C ASN A 93 -3.90 -0.41 -6.19
N SER A 94 -4.77 -0.37 -7.18
CA SER A 94 -5.97 0.46 -7.22
C SER A 94 -5.72 1.97 -7.25
N GLN A 95 -4.52 2.40 -7.62
CA GLN A 95 -4.25 3.81 -7.89
C GLN A 95 -5.15 4.31 -9.02
N LEU A 96 -5.72 5.50 -8.83
CA LEU A 96 -6.48 6.16 -9.89
C LEU A 96 -5.53 6.68 -10.96
N VAL A 97 -5.73 6.23 -12.20
CA VAL A 97 -4.87 6.55 -13.33
C VAL A 97 -5.69 6.99 -14.53
N TRP A 98 -5.10 7.87 -15.33
CA TRP A 98 -5.55 8.14 -16.67
C TRP A 98 -5.09 7.01 -17.59
N CYS A 99 -5.98 6.54 -18.45
CA CYS A 99 -5.64 5.51 -19.43
C CYS A 99 -6.21 5.84 -20.80
N TRP A 100 -5.44 5.49 -21.84
CA TRP A 100 -5.82 5.72 -23.24
C TRP A 100 -5.04 4.76 -24.15
N ASP A 101 -5.61 4.44 -25.32
CA ASP A 101 -5.01 3.45 -26.22
C ASP A 101 -4.11 4.05 -27.26
N ASP A 102 -4.57 5.01 -28.00
CA ASP A 102 -3.79 5.64 -29.06
C ASP A 102 -4.21 7.08 -29.26
N THR A 103 -3.20 7.84 -29.63
CA THR A 103 -3.22 9.07 -30.39
C THR A 103 -4.41 10.03 -30.20
N GLU A 104 -4.21 11.14 -30.63
CA GLU A 104 -4.91 12.42 -30.75
C GLU A 104 -6.45 12.42 -30.65
N THR A 105 -7.12 11.29 -30.92
CA THR A 105 -8.59 11.19 -30.97
C THR A 105 -9.23 10.48 -29.79
N HIS A 106 -8.44 9.83 -28.91
CA HIS A 106 -8.99 9.07 -27.80
C HIS A 106 -9.11 9.88 -26.53
N VAL A 107 -10.31 9.88 -25.98
CA VAL A 107 -10.59 10.47 -24.67
C VAL A 107 -9.88 9.66 -23.58
N ARG A 108 -9.13 10.34 -22.72
CA ARG A 108 -8.54 9.73 -21.55
C ARG A 108 -9.63 9.35 -20.56
N GLN A 109 -9.53 8.16 -20.00
CA GLN A 109 -10.47 7.65 -19.00
C GLN A 109 -9.79 7.50 -17.65
N LEU A 110 -10.51 7.80 -16.58
CA LEU A 110 -10.06 7.54 -15.21
C LEU A 110 -10.51 6.15 -14.79
N LYS A 111 -9.54 5.32 -14.42
CA LYS A 111 -9.78 3.97 -13.94
C LYS A 111 -8.80 3.63 -12.83
N PHE A 112 -9.10 2.59 -12.06
CA PHE A 112 -8.19 2.03 -11.07
C PHE A 112 -7.21 1.07 -11.72
N TYR A 113 -5.96 1.13 -11.31
CA TYR A 113 -4.89 0.27 -11.83
C TYR A 113 -4.78 -1.02 -11.01
N ASP A 114 -4.78 -2.16 -11.70
CA ASP A 114 -4.57 -3.47 -11.11
C ASP A 114 -3.10 -3.88 -11.30
N VAL A 115 -2.34 -3.87 -10.22
CA VAL A 115 -0.90 -4.20 -10.23
C VAL A 115 -0.65 -5.66 -10.63
N LYS A 116 -1.49 -6.57 -10.17
CA LYS A 116 -1.34 -8.00 -10.43
C LYS A 116 -1.48 -8.34 -11.90
N ASN A 117 -2.49 -7.78 -12.56
CA ASN A 117 -2.80 -8.06 -13.95
C ASN A 117 -2.26 -6.99 -14.91
N LYS A 118 -1.66 -5.93 -14.40
CA LYS A 118 -1.11 -4.81 -15.17
C LYS A 118 -2.13 -4.19 -16.13
N CYS A 119 -3.34 -4.00 -15.65
CA CYS A 119 -4.45 -3.44 -16.40
C CYS A 119 -5.26 -2.47 -15.55
N SER A 120 -6.28 -1.86 -16.14
CA SER A 120 -7.21 -1.00 -15.43
C SER A 120 -8.56 -1.67 -15.22
N TYR A 121 -9.31 -1.21 -14.23
CA TYR A 121 -10.68 -1.68 -14.01
C TYR A 121 -11.56 -0.54 -13.48
N GLN A 122 -12.87 -0.66 -13.73
CA GLN A 122 -13.87 0.23 -13.17
C GLN A 122 -14.45 -0.36 -11.90
N PHE A 123 -14.68 0.48 -10.92
CA PHE A 123 -15.22 0.06 -9.63
C PHE A 123 -16.75 0.12 -9.63
N ASP A 124 -17.36 -0.59 -10.57
CA ASP A 124 -18.82 -0.61 -10.76
C ASP A 124 -19.46 -1.99 -10.49
N GLY A 125 -18.72 -2.86 -9.80
CA GLY A 125 -19.12 -4.26 -9.60
C GLY A 125 -18.67 -5.20 -10.71
N ASN A 126 -18.18 -4.68 -11.82
CA ASN A 126 -17.61 -5.45 -12.92
C ASN A 126 -16.09 -5.52 -12.76
N LYS A 127 -15.59 -6.69 -12.38
CA LYS A 127 -14.15 -6.92 -12.15
C LYS A 127 -13.36 -7.23 -13.42
N ASN A 128 -13.93 -7.04 -14.59
CA ASN A 128 -13.23 -7.26 -15.86
C ASN A 128 -12.16 -6.20 -16.06
N GLY A 129 -10.92 -6.66 -16.23
CA GLY A 129 -9.80 -5.78 -16.53
C GLY A 129 -9.83 -5.26 -17.97
N TYR A 130 -9.38 -4.03 -18.12
CA TYR A 130 -9.21 -3.39 -19.42
C TYR A 130 -7.73 -3.07 -19.63
N TYR A 131 -7.19 -3.49 -20.77
CA TYR A 131 -5.80 -3.20 -21.13
C TYR A 131 -5.74 -1.96 -22.00
N HIS A 132 -4.95 -0.99 -21.59
CA HIS A 132 -4.66 0.21 -22.36
C HIS A 132 -3.17 0.29 -22.66
N ARG A 133 -2.81 0.96 -23.75
CA ARG A 133 -1.39 1.15 -24.11
C ARG A 133 -0.69 2.15 -23.23
N ASN A 134 -1.41 3.14 -22.73
CA ASN A 134 -0.83 4.25 -21.99
C ASN A 134 -1.54 4.45 -20.66
N TYR A 135 -0.75 4.70 -19.63
CA TYR A 135 -1.23 5.02 -18.29
C TYR A 135 -0.43 6.19 -17.72
N ALA A 136 -1.11 7.10 -17.03
CA ALA A 136 -0.48 8.18 -16.28
C ALA A 136 -1.17 8.34 -14.92
N PRO A 137 -0.44 8.68 -13.84
CA PRO A 137 -1.07 8.85 -12.53
C PRO A 137 -2.02 10.04 -12.53
N PHE A 138 -3.14 9.89 -11.82
CA PHE A 138 -4.03 11.00 -11.54
C PHE A 138 -3.40 11.85 -10.44
N GLU A 139 -3.27 13.14 -10.67
CA GLU A 139 -2.73 14.10 -9.72
C GLU A 139 -3.86 14.90 -9.07
N GLY A 140 -3.66 15.27 -7.80
CA GLY A 140 -4.65 16.03 -7.04
C GLY A 140 -5.60 15.16 -6.22
N ASN A 141 -6.53 15.80 -5.53
CA ASN A 141 -7.51 15.09 -4.71
C ASN A 141 -8.44 14.25 -5.57
N TYR A 142 -8.68 13.03 -5.12
CA TYR A 142 -9.56 12.11 -5.82
C TYR A 142 -11.02 12.60 -5.74
N PRO A 143 -11.80 12.41 -6.81
CA PRO A 143 -13.23 12.73 -6.78
C PRO A 143 -13.97 11.83 -5.78
N ASP A 144 -15.12 12.29 -5.29
CA ASP A 144 -15.88 11.59 -4.23
C ASP A 144 -16.23 10.15 -4.59
N TRP A 145 -16.59 9.88 -5.84
CA TRP A 145 -16.90 8.51 -6.28
C TRP A 145 -15.69 7.56 -6.17
N ALA A 146 -14.49 8.08 -6.42
CA ALA A 146 -13.26 7.31 -6.29
C ALA A 146 -12.89 7.08 -4.83
N LEU A 147 -13.10 8.07 -3.96
CA LEU A 147 -12.86 7.93 -2.53
C LEU A 147 -13.77 6.88 -1.90
N GLU A 148 -15.05 6.87 -2.25
CA GLU A 148 -16.01 5.87 -1.75
C GLU A 148 -15.63 4.46 -2.22
N ALA A 149 -15.26 4.29 -3.47
CA ALA A 149 -14.80 3.01 -4.00
C ALA A 149 -13.50 2.55 -3.29
N PHE A 150 -12.57 3.46 -3.09
CA PHE A 150 -11.28 3.17 -2.46
C PHE A 150 -11.42 2.80 -0.99
N LYS A 151 -12.35 3.42 -0.29
CA LYS A 151 -12.66 3.16 1.12
C LYS A 151 -13.05 1.71 1.38
N THR A 152 -13.78 1.09 0.45
CA THR A 152 -14.27 -0.28 0.58
C THR A 152 -13.35 -1.33 -0.01
N LEU A 153 -12.16 -0.95 -0.48
CA LEU A 153 -11.18 -1.89 -1.02
C LEU A 153 -10.75 -2.91 0.04
N GLU A 154 -10.96 -4.17 -0.28
CA GLU A 154 -10.41 -5.30 0.45
C GLU A 154 -9.16 -5.81 -0.29
N ARG A 155 -8.26 -6.45 0.44
CA ARG A 155 -7.08 -7.11 -0.12
C ARG A 155 -7.44 -8.17 -1.16
#